data_b113d2fd25c0eb4008e1d98d7da646bb
#
_entry.id   b113d2fd25c0eb4008e1d98d7da646bb
#
_cell.length_a   1.000
_cell.length_b   1.000
_cell.length_c   1.000
_cell.angle_alpha   90.00
_cell.angle_beta   90.00
_cell.angle_gamma   90.00
#
_symmetry.space_group_name_H-M   'P 1'
#
loop_
_entity.id
_entity.type
_entity.pdbx_description
1 polymer ?
#
loop_
_entity_poly.entity_id
_entity_poly.type
_entity_poly.pdbx_seq_one_letter_code
_entity_poly.pdbx_strand_id
1 'polypeptide(L)'
;MIWIISGTKDSRDIVERILDFKNEKILVSTATEYGGKLFRNMNNNLIEIIDQKLDIEEMKKIIIEKNINLIIDASHPYAVNVSSNAIIVSKDLN
;
A
#
# COMPACT_ATOMS: atom_id res chain seq x y z
N MET A 1 -2.04 -9.84 -5.38
CA MET A 1 -2.49 -8.64 -4.67
C MET A 1 -1.50 -7.51 -4.88
N ILE A 2 -1.96 -6.31 -5.14
CA ILE A 2 -1.12 -5.12 -5.33
C ILE A 2 -1.10 -4.33 -4.02
N TRP A 3 0.07 -3.87 -3.62
CA TRP A 3 0.23 -3.05 -2.42
C TRP A 3 0.56 -1.60 -2.81
N ILE A 4 -0.31 -0.68 -2.40
CA ILE A 4 -0.11 0.77 -2.59
C ILE A 4 0.33 1.36 -1.26
N ILE A 5 1.54 1.90 -1.22
CA ILE A 5 2.01 2.65 -0.06
C ILE A 5 1.55 4.09 -0.26
N SER A 6 0.58 4.49 0.53
CA SER A 6 -0.12 5.76 0.36
C SER A 6 0.48 6.88 1.22
N GLY A 7 0.33 8.10 0.80
CA GLY A 7 0.79 9.28 1.55
C GLY A 7 0.50 10.58 0.81
N THR A 8 -0.01 10.48 -0.42
CA THR A 8 -0.30 11.64 -1.26
C THR A 8 -1.71 11.55 -1.82
N LYS A 9 -2.21 12.65 -2.39
CA LYS A 9 -3.50 12.68 -3.07
C LYS A 9 -3.53 11.73 -4.27
N ASP A 10 -2.39 11.57 -4.91
CA ASP A 10 -2.27 10.71 -6.09
C ASP A 10 -2.53 9.24 -5.78
N SER A 11 -2.32 8.83 -4.54
CA SER A 11 -2.57 7.44 -4.11
C SER A 11 -4.00 7.00 -4.39
N ARG A 12 -4.96 7.85 -4.10
CA ARG A 12 -6.38 7.53 -4.32
C ARG A 12 -6.69 7.39 -5.80
N ASP A 13 -6.16 8.30 -6.62
CA ASP A 13 -6.35 8.24 -8.07
C ASP A 13 -5.75 6.96 -8.66
N ILE A 14 -4.59 6.56 -8.16
CA ILE A 14 -3.95 5.30 -8.59
C ILE A 14 -4.84 4.12 -8.27
N VAL A 15 -5.37 4.05 -7.05
CA VAL A 15 -6.26 2.96 -6.62
C VAL A 15 -7.52 2.93 -7.49
N GLU A 16 -8.14 4.07 -7.72
CA GLU A 16 -9.35 4.15 -8.54
C GLU A 16 -9.09 3.65 -9.97
N ARG A 17 -7.95 4.02 -10.56
CA ARG A 17 -7.59 3.57 -11.90
C ARG A 17 -7.35 2.07 -11.96
N ILE A 18 -6.68 1.52 -10.96
CA ILE A 18 -6.46 0.07 -10.92
C ILE A 18 -7.78 -0.68 -10.83
N LEU A 19 -8.70 -0.21 -10.01
CA LEU A 19 -10.02 -0.83 -9.87
C LEU A 19 -10.83 -0.78 -11.17
N ASP A 20 -10.64 0.27 -11.98
CA ASP A 20 -11.32 0.40 -13.26
C ASP A 20 -10.83 -0.60 -14.31
N PHE A 21 -9.55 -0.96 -14.25
CA PHE A 21 -8.92 -1.82 -15.25
C PHE A 21 -8.83 -3.28 -14.85
N LYS A 22 -8.75 -3.56 -13.54
CA LYS A 22 -8.53 -4.91 -13.03
C LYS A 22 -9.44 -5.20 -11.86
N ASN A 23 -9.94 -6.42 -11.83
CA ASN A 23 -10.70 -6.92 -10.68
C ASN A 23 -9.75 -7.60 -9.70
N GLU A 24 -8.78 -6.85 -9.19
CA GLU A 24 -7.72 -7.36 -8.34
C GLU A 24 -7.78 -6.74 -6.96
N LYS A 25 -7.45 -7.53 -5.94
CA LYS A 25 -7.40 -7.03 -4.56
C LYS A 25 -6.22 -6.07 -4.39
N ILE A 26 -6.44 -5.01 -3.65
CA ILE A 26 -5.46 -3.96 -3.38
C ILE A 26 -5.30 -3.80 -1.88
N LEU A 27 -4.05 -3.85 -1.41
CA LEU A 27 -3.70 -3.46 -0.05
C LEU A 27 -3.25 -2.00 -0.10
N VAL A 28 -3.85 -1.17 0.74
CA VAL A 28 -3.43 0.23 0.90
C VAL A 28 -2.88 0.39 2.32
N SER A 29 -1.64 0.84 2.44
CA SER A 29 -1.07 1.17 3.74
C SER A 29 -0.91 2.68 3.87
N THR A 30 -1.25 3.19 5.05
CA THR A 30 -1.08 4.60 5.40
C THR A 30 -0.41 4.68 6.75
N ALA A 31 0.29 5.78 7.02
CA ALA A 31 0.95 5.98 8.30
C ALA A 31 0.00 6.54 9.36
N THR A 32 -1.21 6.94 8.99
CA THR A 32 -2.17 7.60 9.87
C THR A 32 -3.58 7.06 9.68
N GLU A 33 -4.41 7.16 10.73
CA GLU A 33 -5.83 6.82 10.65
C GLU A 33 -6.58 7.71 9.67
N TYR A 34 -6.20 8.97 9.58
CA TYR A 34 -6.81 9.91 8.65
C TYR A 34 -6.66 9.44 7.20
N GLY A 35 -5.44 9.02 6.83
CA GLY A 35 -5.19 8.46 5.52
C GLY A 35 -6.05 7.22 5.26
N GLY A 36 -6.18 6.35 6.26
CA GLY A 36 -7.00 5.16 6.16
C GLY A 36 -8.47 5.46 5.90
N LYS A 37 -9.00 6.50 6.54
CA LYS A 37 -10.41 6.89 6.36
C LYS A 37 -10.74 7.27 4.92
N LEU A 38 -9.80 7.90 4.21
CA LEU A 38 -10.02 8.27 2.81
C LEU A 38 -10.31 7.05 1.94
N PHE A 39 -9.66 5.94 2.21
CA PHE A 39 -9.86 4.70 1.44
C PHE A 39 -11.06 3.90 1.94
N ARG A 40 -11.34 3.92 3.25
CA ARG A 40 -12.54 3.27 3.78
C ARG A 40 -13.81 3.88 3.22
N ASN A 41 -13.80 5.19 2.97
CA ASN A 41 -14.95 5.89 2.40
C ASN A 41 -15.23 5.49 0.95
N MET A 42 -14.29 4.86 0.27
CA MET A 42 -14.53 4.31 -1.07
C MET A 42 -15.44 3.09 -1.05
N ASN A 43 -15.56 2.44 0.10
CA ASN A 43 -16.47 1.33 0.33
C ASN A 43 -16.38 0.23 -0.74
N ASN A 44 -15.16 -0.21 -1.03
CA ASN A 44 -14.91 -1.22 -2.05
C ASN A 44 -14.33 -2.49 -1.42
N ASN A 45 -14.93 -3.63 -1.70
CA ASN A 45 -14.54 -4.92 -1.12
C ASN A 45 -13.15 -5.39 -1.54
N LEU A 46 -12.60 -4.86 -2.62
CA LEU A 46 -11.28 -5.22 -3.10
C LEU A 46 -10.17 -4.47 -2.38
N ILE A 47 -10.51 -3.45 -1.59
CA ILE A 47 -9.53 -2.64 -0.86
C ILE A 47 -9.41 -3.13 0.58
N GLU A 48 -8.18 -3.46 0.98
CA GLU A 48 -7.82 -3.79 2.35
C GLU A 48 -6.88 -2.69 2.87
N ILE A 49 -7.07 -2.24 4.10
CA ILE A 49 -6.37 -1.06 4.61
C ILE A 49 -5.56 -1.41 5.86
N ILE A 50 -4.31 -0.92 5.90
CA ILE A 50 -3.47 -0.93 7.10
C ILE A 50 -3.10 0.52 7.39
N ASP A 51 -3.52 1.05 8.53
CA ASP A 51 -3.36 2.46 8.88
C ASP A 51 -2.37 2.67 10.03
N GLN A 52 -1.23 1.99 9.96
CA GLN A 52 -0.16 2.11 10.95
C GLN A 52 1.20 2.07 10.26
N LYS A 53 2.22 2.56 10.97
CA LYS A 53 3.59 2.45 10.49
C LYS A 53 4.05 1.00 10.56
N LEU A 54 4.81 0.57 9.55
CA LEU A 54 5.30 -0.79 9.43
C LEU A 54 6.83 -0.79 9.38
N ASP A 55 7.45 -1.72 10.10
CA ASP A 55 8.88 -1.97 9.98
C ASP A 55 9.16 -3.01 8.87
N ILE A 56 10.45 -3.26 8.62
CA ILE A 56 10.85 -4.19 7.55
C ILE A 56 10.29 -5.59 7.77
N GLU A 57 10.33 -6.10 8.99
CA GLU A 57 9.85 -7.45 9.29
C GLU A 57 8.35 -7.58 9.09
N GLU A 58 7.60 -6.56 9.51
CA GLU A 58 6.15 -6.52 9.29
C GLU A 58 5.82 -6.46 7.80
N MET A 59 6.58 -5.69 7.02
CA MET A 59 6.38 -5.59 5.58
C MET A 59 6.65 -6.93 4.89
N LYS A 60 7.72 -7.62 5.25
CA LYS A 60 8.03 -8.95 4.70
C LYS A 60 6.92 -9.95 4.99
N LYS A 61 6.42 -9.94 6.21
CA LYS A 61 5.32 -10.81 6.62
C LYS A 61 4.07 -10.57 5.79
N ILE A 62 3.71 -9.32 5.58
CA ILE A 62 2.56 -8.93 4.76
C ILE A 62 2.71 -9.43 3.32
N ILE A 63 3.88 -9.25 2.72
CA ILE A 63 4.14 -9.67 1.35
C ILE A 63 3.93 -11.17 1.20
N ILE A 64 4.44 -11.96 2.14
CA ILE A 64 4.32 -13.42 2.11
C ILE A 64 2.89 -13.86 2.36
N GLU A 65 2.24 -13.37 3.41
CA GLU A 65 0.91 -13.80 3.81
C GLU A 65 -0.17 -13.42 2.80
N LYS A 66 -0.03 -12.27 2.15
CA LYS A 66 -1.04 -11.75 1.22
C LYS A 66 -0.69 -11.98 -0.25
N ASN A 67 0.41 -12.65 -0.52
CA ASN A 67 0.86 -12.88 -1.90
C ASN A 67 0.97 -11.59 -2.70
N ILE A 68 1.64 -10.61 -2.14
CA ILE A 68 1.87 -9.34 -2.82
C ILE A 68 2.83 -9.58 -3.99
N ASN A 69 2.43 -9.18 -5.18
CA ASN A 69 3.25 -9.32 -6.39
C ASN A 69 3.72 -8.00 -6.98
N LEU A 70 3.22 -6.89 -6.48
CA LEU A 70 3.62 -5.57 -6.94
C LEU A 70 3.44 -4.57 -5.80
N ILE A 71 4.46 -3.72 -5.59
CA ILE A 71 4.39 -2.60 -4.65
C ILE A 71 4.49 -1.31 -5.46
N ILE A 72 3.53 -0.42 -5.25
CA ILE A 72 3.56 0.92 -5.81
C ILE A 72 3.74 1.90 -4.66
N ASP A 73 4.86 2.61 -4.66
CA ASP A 73 5.16 3.60 -3.63
C ASP A 73 4.64 4.97 -4.05
N ALA A 74 3.50 5.36 -3.48
CA ALA A 74 2.89 6.66 -3.67
C ALA A 74 2.96 7.49 -2.37
N SER A 75 3.95 7.21 -1.53
CA SER A 75 4.17 7.94 -0.29
C SER A 75 4.69 9.35 -0.56
N HIS A 76 4.57 10.20 0.49
CA HIS A 76 5.09 11.56 0.40
C HIS A 76 6.61 11.54 0.23
N PRO A 77 7.21 12.49 -0.52
CA PRO A 77 8.68 12.55 -0.71
C PRO A 77 9.48 12.57 0.59
N TYR A 78 8.89 13.01 1.68
CA TYR A 78 9.56 13.03 2.99
C TYR A 78 9.42 11.70 3.76
N ALA A 79 8.69 10.74 3.25
CA ALA A 79 8.53 9.43 3.89
C ALA A 79 9.69 8.49 3.50
N VAL A 80 10.91 8.91 3.82
CA VAL A 80 12.13 8.22 3.36
C VAL A 80 12.23 6.79 3.89
N ASN A 81 11.82 6.57 5.14
CA ASN A 81 11.96 5.25 5.76
C ASN A 81 11.09 4.19 5.08
N VAL A 82 9.83 4.50 4.78
CA VAL A 82 8.96 3.52 4.14
C VAL A 82 9.40 3.23 2.71
N SER A 83 9.85 4.24 1.98
CA SER A 83 10.36 4.05 0.62
C SER A 83 11.62 3.19 0.59
N SER A 84 12.56 3.47 1.49
CA SER A 84 13.77 2.66 1.63
C SER A 84 13.45 1.22 2.01
N ASN A 85 12.53 1.03 2.96
CA ASN A 85 12.10 -0.30 3.40
C ASN A 85 11.42 -1.06 2.27
N ALA A 86 10.61 -0.40 1.46
CA ALA A 86 9.96 -1.04 0.31
C ALA A 86 10.98 -1.58 -0.69
N ILE A 87 12.03 -0.83 -0.96
CA ILE A 87 13.11 -1.28 -1.85
C ILE A 87 13.83 -2.49 -1.26
N ILE A 88 14.15 -2.45 0.02
CA ILE A 88 14.84 -3.55 0.71
C ILE A 88 14.02 -4.84 0.66
N VAL A 89 12.76 -4.78 1.05
CA VAL A 89 11.91 -5.98 1.08
C VAL A 89 11.65 -6.53 -0.31
N SER A 90 11.55 -5.67 -1.31
CA SER A 90 11.37 -6.10 -2.70
C SER A 90 12.57 -6.87 -3.20
N LYS A 91 13.78 -6.44 -2.85
CA LYS A 91 15.02 -7.16 -3.21
C LYS A 91 15.16 -8.47 -2.47
N ASP A 92 14.86 -8.47 -1.16
CA ASP A 92 15.04 -9.65 -0.32
C ASP A 92 14.07 -10.79 -0.67
N LEU A 93 12.87 -10.46 -1.09
CA LEU A 93 11.82 -11.45 -1.36
C LEU A 93 11.61 -11.74 -2.85
N ASN A 94 12.33 -11.07 -3.68
CA ASN A 94 12.18 -11.26 -5.12
C ASN A 94 13.10 -12.44 -5.61
#